data_9fe1860b12d6a9808d8463bd574f4c75
#
_entry.id   9fe1860b12d6a9808d8463bd574f4c75
#
_cell.length_a   1.000
_cell.length_b   1.000
_cell.length_c   1.000
_cell.angle_alpha   90.00
_cell.angle_beta   90.00
_cell.angle_gamma   90.00
#
_symmetry.space_group_name_H-M   'P 1'
#
loop_
_entity.id
_entity.type
_entity.pdbx_description
1 polymer ?
#
loop_
_entity_poly.entity_id
_entity_poly.type
_entity_poly.pdbx_seq_one_letter_code
_entity_poly.pdbx_strand_id
1 'polypeptide(L)'
;MIDILEVYRVVSGIDTKVASIASDDAILANGIMNKNEVSVTVVTDTIPDIQEGDFIRVGGIKYKINRASEFADKSSVNHTTTYLFEAPEYTLIDKILTNKITQSTRVTLTGKLRDWLELLIWNVNKTDDNPLGVDTGWQLGNIPDTEYMTLSFDGIDCRSLLSELASAYGYEYYVHDHTIIYVSRIENERNLTFTQGQGGGLYEVEQSNVDSGDVTTRVYPVGGTKNMAPGEGDEEGRLMLPEKYLENFSETNLSLIHI
;
A
#
# COMPACT_ATOMS: atom_id res chain seq x y z
N MET A 1 15.77 3.38 26.17
CA MET A 1 14.89 2.42 26.88
C MET A 1 14.84 1.22 25.98
N ILE A 2 15.32 0.06 26.43
CA ILE A 2 15.28 -1.15 25.60
C ILE A 2 13.82 -1.60 25.56
N ASP A 3 13.17 -1.49 24.41
CA ASP A 3 11.82 -2.00 24.23
C ASP A 3 11.90 -3.52 24.02
N ILE A 4 11.21 -4.25 24.88
CA ILE A 4 11.13 -5.72 24.79
C ILE A 4 9.89 -6.07 23.98
N LEU A 5 10.10 -6.66 22.81
CA LEU A 5 9.03 -7.23 21.99
C LEU A 5 8.79 -8.68 22.41
N GLU A 6 7.56 -8.98 22.79
CA GLU A 6 7.14 -10.34 23.10
C GLU A 6 6.63 -11.04 21.84
N VAL A 7 7.21 -12.21 21.54
CA VAL A 7 6.85 -13.06 20.40
C VAL A 7 6.00 -14.21 20.89
N TYR A 8 4.91 -14.45 20.18
CA TYR A 8 3.92 -15.45 20.50
C TYR A 8 3.75 -16.45 19.36
N ARG A 9 3.36 -17.67 19.72
CA ARG A 9 2.97 -18.76 18.82
C ARG A 9 1.59 -19.28 19.22
N VAL A 10 0.77 -19.63 18.25
CA VAL A 10 -0.50 -20.31 18.54
C VAL A 10 -0.23 -21.80 18.78
N VAL A 11 -0.39 -22.25 20.01
CA VAL A 11 -0.25 -23.67 20.39
C VAL A 11 -1.61 -24.17 20.88
N SER A 12 -2.19 -25.12 20.17
CA SER A 12 -3.53 -25.67 20.50
C SER A 12 -4.62 -24.57 20.64
N GLY A 13 -4.56 -23.54 19.80
CA GLY A 13 -5.50 -22.42 19.82
C GLY A 13 -5.24 -21.35 20.89
N ILE A 14 -4.12 -21.46 21.63
CA ILE A 14 -3.75 -20.51 22.70
C ILE A 14 -2.50 -19.75 22.28
N ASP A 15 -2.53 -18.42 22.41
CA ASP A 15 -1.36 -17.57 22.19
C ASP A 15 -0.33 -17.81 23.31
N THR A 16 0.75 -18.50 22.99
CA THR A 16 1.82 -18.89 23.91
C THR A 16 3.06 -18.05 23.60
N LYS A 17 3.62 -17.41 24.61
CA LYS A 17 4.87 -16.66 24.47
C LYS A 17 6.04 -17.62 24.23
N VAL A 18 6.77 -17.42 23.13
CA VAL A 18 7.92 -18.26 22.73
C VAL A 18 9.25 -17.54 22.85
N ALA A 19 9.27 -16.21 22.72
CA ALA A 19 10.50 -15.44 22.86
C ALA A 19 10.22 -14.04 23.42
N SER A 20 11.28 -13.40 23.91
CA SER A 20 11.35 -11.97 24.18
C SER A 20 12.56 -11.43 23.43
N ILE A 21 12.34 -10.46 22.56
CA ILE A 21 13.40 -9.83 21.79
C ILE A 21 13.63 -8.46 22.40
N ALA A 22 14.87 -8.21 22.85
CA ALA A 22 15.32 -6.87 23.17
C ALA A 22 15.94 -6.29 21.89
N SER A 23 15.40 -5.23 21.38
CA SER A 23 15.91 -4.59 20.17
C SER A 23 15.84 -3.08 20.32
N ASP A 24 16.97 -2.43 20.03
CA ASP A 24 17.04 -0.97 19.91
C ASP A 24 16.65 -0.51 18.49
N ASP A 25 16.53 -1.47 17.54
CA ASP A 25 16.35 -1.22 16.10
C ASP A 25 15.03 -1.80 15.55
N ALA A 26 13.98 -1.80 16.38
CA ALA A 26 12.64 -2.17 15.87
C ALA A 26 12.03 -1.00 15.09
N ILE A 27 11.69 -1.22 13.84
CA ILE A 27 11.13 -0.22 12.94
C ILE A 27 9.72 -0.64 12.53
N LEU A 28 8.73 0.19 12.87
CA LEU A 28 7.38 0.08 12.33
C LEU A 28 7.29 0.92 11.06
N ALA A 29 7.17 0.28 9.90
CA ALA A 29 6.87 0.92 8.63
C ALA A 29 5.37 0.82 8.36
N ASN A 30 4.66 1.95 8.45
CA ASN A 30 3.23 2.04 8.16
C ASN A 30 2.98 3.15 7.15
N GLY A 31 2.83 2.78 5.88
CA GLY A 31 2.57 3.67 4.75
C GLY A 31 1.14 3.49 4.22
N ILE A 32 0.52 4.59 3.78
CA ILE A 32 -0.81 4.56 3.16
C ILE A 32 -0.77 3.68 1.90
N MET A 33 -1.64 2.67 1.83
CA MET A 33 -1.76 1.71 0.72
C MET A 33 -0.44 1.01 0.33
N ASN A 34 0.50 0.96 1.24
CA ASN A 34 1.85 0.46 0.98
C ASN A 34 2.26 -0.54 2.06
N LYS A 35 3.35 -0.26 2.77
CA LYS A 35 3.91 -1.12 3.80
C LYS A 35 3.16 -0.98 5.12
N ASN A 36 2.93 -2.10 5.77
CA ASN A 36 2.48 -2.16 7.15
C ASN A 36 3.19 -3.36 7.80
N GLU A 37 4.40 -3.14 8.26
CA GLU A 37 5.32 -4.18 8.70
C GLU A 37 6.19 -3.69 9.86
N VAL A 38 6.62 -4.61 10.71
CA VAL A 38 7.60 -4.37 11.78
C VAL A 38 8.85 -5.16 11.46
N SER A 39 9.96 -4.47 11.25
CA SER A 39 11.28 -5.07 11.08
C SER A 39 12.06 -5.00 12.39
N VAL A 40 12.65 -6.11 12.81
CA VAL A 40 13.42 -6.21 14.05
C VAL A 40 14.73 -6.91 13.77
N THR A 41 15.85 -6.23 13.94
CA THR A 41 17.17 -6.83 13.83
C THR A 41 17.71 -7.18 15.21
N VAL A 42 18.09 -8.42 15.39
CA VAL A 42 18.57 -8.97 16.66
C VAL A 42 19.98 -9.52 16.49
N VAL A 43 20.86 -9.17 17.40
CA VAL A 43 22.21 -9.74 17.51
C VAL A 43 22.29 -10.54 18.80
N THR A 44 22.49 -11.85 18.69
CA THR A 44 22.48 -12.77 19.85
C THR A 44 23.54 -13.86 19.72
N ASP A 45 23.94 -14.39 20.86
CA ASP A 45 24.84 -15.57 20.92
C ASP A 45 24.08 -16.87 20.58
N THR A 46 22.77 -16.88 20.74
CA THR A 46 21.91 -18.02 20.44
C THR A 46 20.71 -17.51 19.64
N ILE A 47 20.45 -18.12 18.48
CA ILE A 47 19.33 -17.79 17.64
C ILE A 47 18.04 -18.16 18.38
N PRO A 48 17.11 -17.19 18.60
CA PRO A 48 15.81 -17.49 19.20
C PRO A 48 15.01 -18.48 18.35
N ASP A 49 14.24 -19.36 18.98
CA ASP A 49 13.30 -20.27 18.28
C ASP A 49 12.07 -19.49 17.81
N ILE A 50 12.29 -18.62 16.82
CA ILE A 50 11.24 -17.83 16.16
C ILE A 50 11.12 -18.34 14.73
N GLN A 51 9.90 -18.67 14.34
CA GLN A 51 9.63 -19.30 13.05
C GLN A 51 8.42 -18.66 12.33
N GLU A 52 8.21 -19.06 11.10
CA GLU A 52 7.02 -18.68 10.34
C GLU A 52 5.74 -19.03 11.13
N GLY A 53 4.80 -18.12 11.14
CA GLY A 53 3.57 -18.21 11.91
C GLY A 53 3.61 -17.55 13.29
N ASP A 54 4.80 -17.27 13.83
CA ASP A 54 4.94 -16.52 15.07
C ASP A 54 4.56 -15.05 14.85
N PHE A 55 4.14 -14.38 15.92
CA PHE A 55 3.61 -13.02 15.80
C PHE A 55 3.94 -12.15 17.01
N ILE A 56 3.89 -10.85 16.79
CA ILE A 56 3.93 -9.80 17.80
C ILE A 56 2.62 -9.00 17.78
N ARG A 57 2.37 -8.23 18.84
CA ARG A 57 1.24 -7.30 18.93
C ARG A 57 1.77 -5.87 19.07
N VAL A 58 1.41 -5.01 18.12
CA VAL A 58 1.77 -3.59 18.15
C VAL A 58 0.51 -2.77 17.92
N GLY A 59 0.18 -1.87 18.86
CA GLY A 59 -1.03 -1.03 18.76
C GLY A 59 -2.34 -1.82 18.68
N GLY A 60 -2.38 -3.06 19.22
CA GLY A 60 -3.54 -3.94 19.14
C GLY A 60 -3.61 -4.79 17.87
N ILE A 61 -2.79 -4.50 16.86
CA ILE A 61 -2.71 -5.27 15.62
C ILE A 61 -1.73 -6.44 15.78
N LYS A 62 -2.09 -7.57 15.20
CA LYS A 62 -1.28 -8.79 15.18
C LYS A 62 -0.42 -8.81 13.92
N TYR A 63 0.90 -8.62 14.07
CA TYR A 63 1.87 -8.72 12.99
C TYR A 63 2.51 -10.11 13.03
N LYS A 64 2.52 -10.81 11.89
CA LYS A 64 2.91 -12.21 11.78
C LYS A 64 4.11 -12.39 10.85
N ILE A 65 4.96 -13.33 11.14
CA ILE A 65 6.02 -13.78 10.22
C ILE A 65 5.38 -14.67 9.15
N ASN A 66 5.28 -14.17 7.91
CA ASN A 66 4.73 -14.91 6.78
C ASN A 66 5.81 -15.53 5.88
N ARG A 67 7.07 -15.16 6.05
CA ARG A 67 8.20 -15.66 5.26
C ARG A 67 9.43 -15.85 6.13
N ALA A 68 10.36 -16.69 5.66
CA ALA A 68 11.61 -16.95 6.37
C ALA A 68 12.38 -15.67 6.70
N SER A 69 12.91 -15.62 7.90
CA SER A 69 13.73 -14.51 8.37
C SER A 69 15.06 -14.43 7.62
N GLU A 70 15.57 -13.22 7.41
CA GLU A 70 16.91 -13.02 6.91
C GLU A 70 17.92 -13.33 7.99
N PHE A 71 18.93 -14.11 7.64
CA PHE A 71 19.98 -14.56 8.55
C PHE A 71 21.35 -14.19 8.00
N ALA A 72 22.17 -13.54 8.80
CA ALA A 72 23.57 -13.27 8.51
C ALA A 72 24.47 -13.73 9.67
N ASP A 73 25.29 -14.72 9.40
CA ASP A 73 26.24 -15.23 10.38
C ASP A 73 27.59 -14.53 10.21
N LYS A 74 28.00 -13.74 11.20
CA LYS A 74 29.28 -13.01 11.18
C LYS A 74 30.39 -13.70 11.99
N SER A 75 30.03 -14.60 12.89
CA SER A 75 30.95 -15.39 13.68
C SER A 75 30.23 -16.55 14.39
N SER A 76 30.97 -17.48 14.98
CA SER A 76 30.38 -18.58 15.74
C SER A 76 29.68 -18.17 17.04
N VAL A 77 29.74 -16.91 17.43
CA VAL A 77 29.21 -16.38 18.71
C VAL A 77 28.31 -15.15 18.53
N ASN A 78 28.18 -14.59 17.32
CA ASN A 78 27.32 -13.41 17.05
C ASN A 78 26.47 -13.66 15.81
N HIS A 79 25.24 -14.04 16.05
CA HIS A 79 24.24 -14.24 15.02
C HIS A 79 23.40 -12.96 14.84
N THR A 80 23.33 -12.44 13.63
CA THR A 80 22.46 -11.31 13.27
C THR A 80 21.26 -11.84 12.49
N THR A 81 20.07 -11.70 13.05
CA THR A 81 18.83 -12.14 12.40
C THR A 81 17.88 -10.97 12.29
N THR A 82 17.32 -10.74 11.10
CA THR A 82 16.26 -9.76 10.88
C THR A 82 14.94 -10.49 10.72
N TYR A 83 14.03 -10.23 11.64
CA TYR A 83 12.66 -10.73 11.61
C TYR A 83 11.75 -9.67 10.98
N LEU A 84 10.94 -10.09 10.03
CA LEU A 84 9.93 -9.24 9.40
C LEU A 84 8.54 -9.74 9.81
N PHE A 85 7.84 -8.92 10.57
CA PHE A 85 6.47 -9.18 10.99
C PHE A 85 5.54 -8.32 10.14
N GLU A 86 4.64 -8.95 9.43
CA GLU A 86 3.72 -8.32 8.47
C GLU A 86 2.31 -8.26 9.05
N ALA A 87 1.61 -7.17 8.77
CA ALA A 87 0.21 -6.97 9.16
C ALA A 87 -0.73 -7.94 8.41
N PRO A 88 -1.98 -8.13 8.88
CA PRO A 88 -2.92 -9.10 8.30
C PRO A 88 -3.14 -8.96 6.80
N GLU A 89 -3.11 -7.75 6.24
CA GLU A 89 -3.33 -7.50 4.81
C GLU A 89 -2.31 -8.20 3.89
N TYR A 90 -1.16 -8.62 4.40
CA TYR A 90 -0.20 -9.39 3.60
C TYR A 90 -0.70 -10.79 3.27
N THR A 91 -1.60 -11.36 4.06
CA THR A 91 -2.24 -12.66 3.77
C THR A 91 -3.17 -12.60 2.55
N LEU A 92 -3.57 -11.39 2.13
CA LEU A 92 -4.39 -11.20 0.94
C LEU A 92 -3.64 -11.47 -0.37
N ILE A 93 -2.30 -11.45 -0.35
CA ILE A 93 -1.46 -11.78 -1.51
C ILE A 93 -1.66 -13.24 -1.94
N ASP A 94 -1.89 -14.14 -0.98
CA ASP A 94 -2.06 -15.56 -1.24
C ASP A 94 -3.46 -15.91 -1.79
N LYS A 95 -4.35 -14.93 -1.89
CA LYS A 95 -5.73 -15.10 -2.33
C LYS A 95 -5.95 -14.46 -3.70
N ILE A 96 -6.12 -15.30 -4.72
CA ILE A 96 -6.46 -14.84 -6.07
C ILE A 96 -7.97 -14.57 -6.16
N LEU A 97 -8.33 -13.41 -6.75
CA LEU A 97 -9.72 -13.07 -7.00
C LEU A 97 -10.34 -14.05 -7.98
N THR A 98 -11.47 -14.61 -7.62
CA THR A 98 -12.26 -15.50 -8.48
C THR A 98 -13.71 -15.06 -8.57
N ASN A 99 -14.34 -15.36 -9.69
CA ASN A 99 -15.77 -15.16 -9.85
C ASN A 99 -16.54 -16.11 -8.93
N LYS A 100 -17.52 -15.60 -8.24
CA LYS A 100 -18.29 -16.34 -7.22
C LYS A 100 -19.03 -17.57 -7.77
N ILE A 101 -19.44 -17.53 -9.04
CA ILE A 101 -20.25 -18.57 -9.68
C ILE A 101 -19.35 -19.52 -10.50
N THR A 102 -18.54 -18.96 -11.40
CA THR A 102 -17.75 -19.74 -12.35
C THR A 102 -16.41 -20.19 -11.82
N GLN A 103 -15.95 -19.63 -10.67
CA GLN A 103 -14.61 -19.83 -10.09
C GLN A 103 -13.47 -19.44 -11.04
N SER A 104 -13.76 -18.72 -12.11
CA SER A 104 -12.76 -18.23 -13.06
C SER A 104 -11.94 -17.09 -12.41
N THR A 105 -10.63 -17.06 -12.67
CA THR A 105 -9.74 -15.97 -12.28
C THR A 105 -9.94 -14.71 -13.12
N ARG A 106 -10.59 -14.86 -14.28
CA ARG A 106 -11.03 -13.72 -15.10
C ARG A 106 -12.38 -13.24 -14.61
N VAL A 107 -12.38 -12.04 -14.02
CA VAL A 107 -13.57 -11.43 -13.42
C VAL A 107 -13.83 -10.08 -14.10
N THR A 108 -15.03 -9.95 -14.69
CA THR A 108 -15.54 -8.65 -15.18
C THR A 108 -16.84 -8.37 -14.44
N LEU A 109 -16.91 -7.22 -13.81
CA LEU A 109 -18.07 -6.78 -13.04
C LEU A 109 -18.35 -5.30 -13.30
N THR A 110 -19.63 -4.99 -13.56
CA THR A 110 -20.13 -3.62 -13.51
C THR A 110 -20.75 -3.41 -12.15
N GLY A 111 -20.12 -2.62 -11.31
CA GLY A 111 -20.54 -2.45 -9.92
C GLY A 111 -20.01 -1.16 -9.30
N LYS A 112 -20.42 -0.91 -8.08
CA LYS A 112 -19.85 0.10 -7.18
C LYS A 112 -18.60 -0.47 -6.49
N LEU A 113 -17.81 0.39 -5.87
CA LEU A 113 -16.66 -0.03 -5.05
C LEU A 113 -17.06 -1.12 -4.04
N ARG A 114 -18.19 -0.97 -3.37
CA ARG A 114 -18.70 -1.95 -2.40
C ARG A 114 -18.92 -3.34 -3.01
N ASP A 115 -19.46 -3.43 -4.23
CA ASP A 115 -19.75 -4.72 -4.88
C ASP A 115 -18.46 -5.51 -5.15
N TRP A 116 -17.40 -4.80 -5.56
CA TRP A 116 -16.06 -5.39 -5.73
C TRP A 116 -15.45 -5.85 -4.41
N LEU A 117 -15.59 -5.03 -3.36
CA LEU A 117 -15.07 -5.37 -2.05
C LEU A 117 -15.84 -6.53 -1.39
N GLU A 118 -17.13 -6.65 -1.61
CA GLU A 118 -17.93 -7.81 -1.17
C GLU A 118 -17.51 -9.11 -1.89
N LEU A 119 -17.12 -9.00 -3.17
CA LEU A 119 -16.53 -10.13 -3.89
C LEU A 119 -15.15 -10.49 -3.34
N LEU A 120 -14.32 -9.48 -3.01
CA LEU A 120 -13.03 -9.69 -2.36
C LEU A 120 -13.21 -10.38 -1.00
N ILE A 121 -14.08 -9.85 -0.13
CA ILE A 121 -14.37 -10.44 1.19
C ILE A 121 -14.80 -11.90 1.07
N TRP A 122 -15.67 -12.20 0.10
CA TRP A 122 -16.05 -13.58 -0.17
C TRP A 122 -14.85 -14.46 -0.54
N ASN A 123 -13.93 -13.95 -1.39
CA ASN A 123 -12.75 -14.71 -1.81
C ASN A 123 -11.78 -14.96 -0.66
N VAL A 124 -11.53 -13.96 0.19
CA VAL A 124 -10.55 -14.08 1.29
C VAL A 124 -11.07 -14.92 2.45
N ASN A 125 -12.38 -14.88 2.70
CA ASN A 125 -13.01 -15.65 3.75
C ASN A 125 -13.30 -17.10 3.33
N LYS A 126 -13.23 -17.41 2.04
CA LYS A 126 -13.41 -18.75 1.49
C LYS A 126 -12.23 -19.64 1.85
N THR A 127 -12.51 -20.79 2.43
CA THR A 127 -11.56 -21.88 2.68
C THR A 127 -12.14 -23.20 2.19
N ASP A 128 -11.33 -24.26 2.17
CA ASP A 128 -11.81 -25.60 1.80
C ASP A 128 -12.89 -26.10 2.77
N ASP A 129 -12.76 -25.74 4.05
CA ASP A 129 -13.74 -26.07 5.09
C ASP A 129 -14.92 -25.10 5.14
N ASN A 130 -14.78 -23.93 4.52
CA ASN A 130 -15.80 -22.89 4.43
C ASN A 130 -15.92 -22.30 3.01
N PRO A 131 -16.43 -23.11 2.05
CA PRO A 131 -16.50 -22.69 0.65
C PRO A 131 -17.48 -21.54 0.39
N LEU A 132 -18.37 -21.23 1.33
CA LEU A 132 -19.30 -20.11 1.25
C LEU A 132 -18.68 -18.78 1.70
N GLY A 133 -17.47 -18.81 2.30
CA GLY A 133 -16.74 -17.62 2.70
C GLY A 133 -17.40 -16.79 3.81
N VAL A 134 -18.04 -17.45 4.77
CA VAL A 134 -18.71 -16.80 5.89
C VAL A 134 -17.86 -16.92 7.16
N ASP A 135 -17.72 -15.83 7.91
CA ASP A 135 -17.16 -15.77 9.27
C ASP A 135 -15.67 -16.17 9.43
N THR A 136 -14.81 -15.81 8.50
CA THR A 136 -13.34 -16.04 8.65
C THR A 136 -12.57 -14.80 9.07
N GLY A 137 -13.25 -13.74 9.50
CA GLY A 137 -12.64 -12.58 10.14
C GLY A 137 -12.51 -11.32 9.29
N TRP A 138 -12.40 -11.44 7.95
CA TRP A 138 -12.35 -10.27 7.08
C TRP A 138 -13.73 -9.63 6.90
N GLN A 139 -13.77 -8.31 7.05
CA GLN A 139 -15.00 -7.52 6.95
C GLN A 139 -14.76 -6.15 6.31
N LEU A 140 -15.84 -5.53 5.84
CA LEU A 140 -15.83 -4.16 5.36
C LEU A 140 -16.19 -3.21 6.51
N GLY A 141 -15.40 -2.16 6.65
CA GLY A 141 -15.71 -1.04 7.50
C GLY A 141 -16.51 0.02 6.76
N ASN A 142 -16.10 1.28 6.92
CA ASN A 142 -16.71 2.38 6.19
C ASN A 142 -16.26 2.33 4.72
N ILE A 143 -17.22 2.20 3.80
CA ILE A 143 -17.01 2.21 2.35
C ILE A 143 -17.88 3.33 1.76
N PRO A 144 -17.30 4.29 1.03
CA PRO A 144 -18.03 5.36 0.40
C PRO A 144 -19.00 4.83 -0.67
N ASP A 145 -20.10 5.53 -0.88
CA ASP A 145 -20.97 5.27 -2.01
C ASP A 145 -20.33 5.85 -3.29
N THR A 146 -20.28 5.06 -4.35
CA THR A 146 -19.60 5.41 -5.61
C THR A 146 -20.53 5.21 -6.81
N GLU A 147 -20.15 5.77 -7.93
CA GLU A 147 -20.79 5.48 -9.21
C GLU A 147 -20.46 4.04 -9.66
N TYR A 148 -21.28 3.52 -10.57
CA TYR A 148 -21.04 2.24 -11.21
C TYR A 148 -19.89 2.35 -12.21
N MET A 149 -18.98 1.37 -12.16
CA MET A 149 -17.87 1.27 -13.09
C MET A 149 -17.70 -0.18 -13.55
N THR A 150 -17.37 -0.36 -14.82
CA THR A 150 -17.04 -1.69 -15.36
C THR A 150 -15.54 -1.88 -15.31
N LEU A 151 -15.08 -2.83 -14.50
CA LEU A 151 -13.68 -3.21 -14.40
C LEU A 151 -13.50 -4.68 -14.78
N SER A 152 -12.31 -5.05 -15.20
CA SER A 152 -11.97 -6.43 -15.58
C SER A 152 -10.57 -6.75 -15.10
N PHE A 153 -10.43 -7.85 -14.39
CA PHE A 153 -9.16 -8.36 -13.88
C PHE A 153 -8.98 -9.82 -14.26
N ASP A 154 -7.74 -10.25 -14.43
CA ASP A 154 -7.39 -11.64 -14.73
C ASP A 154 -6.19 -12.06 -13.86
N GLY A 155 -6.42 -12.99 -12.94
CA GLY A 155 -5.39 -13.52 -12.06
C GLY A 155 -4.85 -12.53 -11.01
N ILE A 156 -5.60 -11.50 -10.67
CA ILE A 156 -5.18 -10.53 -9.66
C ILE A 156 -5.31 -11.11 -8.25
N ASP A 157 -4.31 -10.87 -7.39
CA ASP A 157 -4.43 -11.16 -5.97
C ASP A 157 -5.29 -10.13 -5.24
N CYS A 158 -5.87 -10.52 -4.11
CA CYS A 158 -6.80 -9.66 -3.37
C CYS A 158 -6.14 -8.41 -2.77
N ARG A 159 -4.84 -8.42 -2.48
CA ARG A 159 -4.14 -7.22 -2.00
C ARG A 159 -3.93 -6.21 -3.12
N SER A 160 -3.45 -6.66 -4.27
CA SER A 160 -3.29 -5.83 -5.46
C SER A 160 -4.64 -5.24 -5.91
N LEU A 161 -5.72 -6.02 -5.80
CA LEU A 161 -7.07 -5.55 -6.11
C LEU A 161 -7.47 -4.34 -5.25
N LEU A 162 -7.10 -4.28 -3.96
CA LEU A 162 -7.40 -3.10 -3.13
C LEU A 162 -6.80 -1.82 -3.73
N SER A 163 -5.56 -1.88 -4.20
CA SER A 163 -4.86 -0.73 -4.80
C SER A 163 -5.45 -0.33 -6.15
N GLU A 164 -5.80 -1.31 -6.98
CA GLU A 164 -6.45 -1.08 -8.28
C GLU A 164 -7.84 -0.44 -8.11
N LEU A 165 -8.63 -0.91 -7.14
CA LEU A 165 -9.92 -0.31 -6.83
C LEU A 165 -9.78 1.10 -6.27
N ALA A 166 -8.79 1.35 -5.41
CA ALA A 166 -8.49 2.69 -4.90
C ALA A 166 -8.17 3.66 -6.04
N SER A 167 -7.32 3.24 -6.98
CA SER A 167 -6.98 4.03 -8.17
C SER A 167 -8.18 4.26 -9.08
N ALA A 168 -8.97 3.22 -9.36
CA ALA A 168 -10.10 3.31 -10.28
C ALA A 168 -11.21 4.23 -9.77
N TYR A 169 -11.55 4.13 -8.49
CA TYR A 169 -12.62 4.92 -7.88
C TYR A 169 -12.15 6.25 -7.27
N GLY A 170 -10.84 6.52 -7.22
CA GLY A 170 -10.26 7.77 -6.68
C GLY A 170 -10.34 7.87 -5.15
N TYR A 171 -10.14 6.79 -4.45
CA TYR A 171 -10.14 6.71 -2.99
C TYR A 171 -8.82 6.17 -2.47
N GLU A 172 -8.57 6.39 -1.18
CA GLU A 172 -7.49 5.75 -0.43
C GLU A 172 -8.06 4.68 0.51
N TYR A 173 -7.29 3.65 0.82
CA TYR A 173 -7.70 2.63 1.77
C TYR A 173 -6.65 2.39 2.85
N TYR A 174 -7.11 1.89 3.96
CA TYR A 174 -6.28 1.29 4.99
C TYR A 174 -6.97 0.05 5.57
N VAL A 175 -6.16 -0.81 6.15
CA VAL A 175 -6.63 -2.01 6.82
C VAL A 175 -6.35 -1.88 8.31
N HIS A 176 -7.37 -2.07 9.13
CA HIS A 176 -7.22 -2.14 10.58
C HIS A 176 -7.60 -3.53 11.04
N ASP A 177 -6.58 -4.28 11.47
CA ASP A 177 -6.68 -5.72 11.73
C ASP A 177 -7.24 -6.45 10.47
N HIS A 178 -8.47 -6.96 10.50
CA HIS A 178 -9.13 -7.62 9.36
C HIS A 178 -10.26 -6.78 8.75
N THR A 179 -10.28 -5.48 9.04
CA THR A 179 -11.31 -4.56 8.53
C THR A 179 -10.74 -3.66 7.44
N ILE A 180 -11.33 -3.72 6.25
CA ILE A 180 -10.97 -2.89 5.10
C ILE A 180 -11.82 -1.62 5.11
N ILE A 181 -11.19 -0.46 5.03
CA ILE A 181 -11.82 0.85 5.08
C ILE A 181 -11.33 1.69 3.91
N TYR A 182 -12.26 2.34 3.22
CA TYR A 182 -11.96 3.30 2.14
C TYR A 182 -12.44 4.69 2.52
N VAL A 183 -11.63 5.68 2.23
CA VAL A 183 -11.90 7.10 2.50
C VAL A 183 -11.49 7.95 1.30
N SER A 184 -12.05 9.15 1.17
CA SER A 184 -11.67 10.07 0.09
C SER A 184 -10.18 10.42 0.13
N ARG A 185 -9.64 10.59 1.32
CA ARG A 185 -8.22 10.83 1.56
C ARG A 185 -7.87 10.52 3.01
N ILE A 186 -6.71 9.90 3.24
CA ILE A 186 -6.17 9.69 4.58
C ILE A 186 -5.36 10.93 4.94
N GLU A 187 -6.00 11.88 5.59
CA GLU A 187 -5.38 13.12 6.04
C GLU A 187 -5.28 13.16 7.55
N ASN A 188 -4.18 13.72 8.03
CA ASN A 188 -4.03 14.08 9.42
C ASN A 188 -3.86 15.60 9.49
N GLU A 189 -4.98 16.32 9.52
CA GLU A 189 -5.00 17.77 9.67
C GLU A 189 -4.49 18.18 11.06
N ARG A 190 -3.20 18.02 11.28
CA ARG A 190 -2.53 18.63 12.42
C ARG A 190 -1.83 19.90 11.94
N ASN A 191 -2.25 21.03 12.46
CA ASN A 191 -1.51 22.29 12.32
C ASN A 191 -0.21 22.18 13.13
N LEU A 192 0.79 21.48 12.56
CA LEU A 192 2.12 21.37 13.13
C LEU A 192 2.94 22.54 12.61
N THR A 193 3.43 23.36 13.52
CA THR A 193 4.41 24.41 13.20
C THR A 193 5.79 23.90 13.55
N PHE A 194 6.66 23.81 12.56
CA PHE A 194 8.06 23.47 12.75
C PHE A 194 8.89 24.76 12.75
N THR A 195 9.71 24.96 13.77
CA THR A 195 10.68 26.05 13.81
C THR A 195 12.09 25.48 13.81
N GLN A 196 13.00 26.16 13.11
CA GLN A 196 14.39 25.74 13.05
C GLN A 196 15.06 25.92 14.44
N GLY A 197 15.80 24.90 14.87
CA GLY A 197 16.56 24.91 16.12
C GLY A 197 16.13 23.80 17.09
N GLN A 198 16.89 23.69 18.18
CA GLN A 198 16.69 22.67 19.20
C GLN A 198 15.31 22.83 19.87
N GLY A 199 14.49 21.81 19.81
CA GLY A 199 13.13 21.80 20.35
C GLY A 199 12.04 22.30 19.40
N GLY A 200 12.42 22.84 18.23
CA GLY A 200 11.45 23.33 17.22
C GLY A 200 10.98 22.29 16.20
N GLY A 201 11.52 21.08 16.27
CA GLY A 201 11.13 19.97 15.37
C GLY A 201 11.77 19.99 13.98
N LEU A 202 12.49 21.07 13.62
CA LEU A 202 13.18 21.20 12.34
C LEU A 202 14.68 21.38 12.60
N TYR A 203 15.46 20.34 12.34
CA TYR A 203 16.90 20.35 12.58
C TYR A 203 17.70 20.83 11.36
N GLU A 204 17.25 20.48 10.18
CA GLU A 204 17.93 20.78 8.92
C GLU A 204 16.91 21.04 7.80
N VAL A 205 17.17 22.00 6.95
CA VAL A 205 16.43 22.27 5.73
C VAL A 205 17.44 22.20 4.59
N GLU A 206 17.32 21.20 3.74
CA GLU A 206 18.10 21.07 2.53
C GLU A 206 17.25 21.39 1.32
N GLN A 207 17.69 22.34 0.52
CA GLN A 207 17.06 22.66 -0.76
C GLN A 207 17.92 22.04 -1.87
N SER A 208 17.41 20.96 -2.48
CA SER A 208 18.01 20.43 -3.68
C SER A 208 17.61 21.27 -4.92
N ASN A 209 18.51 21.36 -5.88
CA ASN A 209 18.18 21.95 -7.17
C ASN A 209 17.09 21.11 -7.85
N VAL A 210 15.98 21.75 -8.16
CA VAL A 210 14.98 21.13 -9.05
C VAL A 210 15.55 21.17 -10.47
N ASP A 211 15.66 20.01 -11.10
CA ASP A 211 16.05 19.96 -12.51
C ASP A 211 14.96 20.66 -13.32
N SER A 212 15.32 21.76 -13.98
CA SER A 212 14.37 22.54 -14.79
C SER A 212 13.79 21.75 -15.96
N GLY A 213 14.38 20.60 -16.29
CA GLY A 213 13.86 19.66 -17.29
C GLY A 213 12.57 18.94 -16.88
N ASP A 214 12.31 18.80 -15.56
CA ASP A 214 11.14 18.11 -15.04
C ASP A 214 9.90 19.01 -14.92
N VAL A 215 10.06 20.32 -15.12
CA VAL A 215 8.96 21.27 -15.05
C VAL A 215 8.48 21.66 -16.44
N THR A 216 7.39 21.04 -16.89
CA THR A 216 6.77 21.40 -18.17
C THR A 216 5.79 22.56 -17.97
N THR A 217 6.21 23.74 -18.38
CA THR A 217 5.39 24.98 -18.35
C THR A 217 4.59 25.20 -19.63
N ARG A 218 5.01 24.56 -20.73
CA ARG A 218 4.41 24.75 -22.06
C ARG A 218 4.39 23.44 -22.83
N VAL A 219 3.22 23.08 -23.36
CA VAL A 219 3.02 21.89 -24.17
C VAL A 219 2.60 22.28 -25.57
N TYR A 220 3.29 21.77 -26.59
CA TYR A 220 2.95 21.92 -28.00
C TYR A 220 2.20 20.66 -28.44
N PRO A 221 0.86 20.66 -28.44
CA PRO A 221 0.10 19.49 -28.85
C PRO A 221 0.17 19.31 -30.35
N VAL A 222 0.52 18.09 -30.77
CA VAL A 222 0.59 17.71 -32.19
C VAL A 222 -0.39 16.56 -32.41
N GLY A 223 -1.32 16.74 -33.30
CA GLY A 223 -2.31 15.74 -33.67
C GLY A 223 -1.78 14.68 -34.63
N GLY A 224 -2.57 13.63 -34.86
CA GLY A 224 -2.26 12.61 -35.85
C GLY A 224 -2.55 13.07 -37.28
N THR A 225 -2.02 12.31 -38.23
CA THR A 225 -2.20 12.54 -39.69
C THR A 225 -3.38 11.80 -40.29
N LYS A 226 -4.13 11.00 -39.53
CA LYS A 226 -5.25 10.20 -40.03
C LYS A 226 -6.50 11.04 -40.28
N ASN A 227 -7.14 10.83 -41.43
CA ASN A 227 -8.42 11.44 -41.83
C ASN A 227 -8.37 12.95 -42.10
N MET A 228 -7.22 13.50 -42.46
CA MET A 228 -7.11 14.87 -42.89
C MET A 228 -7.20 14.99 -44.39
N ALA A 229 -7.88 16.03 -44.86
CA ALA A 229 -7.95 16.34 -46.30
C ALA A 229 -6.58 16.86 -46.78
N PRO A 230 -6.22 16.65 -48.05
CA PRO A 230 -4.97 17.19 -48.61
C PRO A 230 -4.97 18.73 -48.49
N GLY A 231 -3.93 19.25 -47.81
CA GLY A 231 -3.77 20.69 -47.61
C GLY A 231 -4.33 21.23 -46.29
N GLU A 232 -4.89 20.37 -45.44
CA GLU A 232 -5.25 20.69 -44.06
C GLU A 232 -4.12 20.28 -43.08
N GLY A 233 -3.94 21.04 -42.02
CA GLY A 233 -2.95 20.81 -40.99
C GLY A 233 -1.66 21.64 -41.13
N ASP A 234 -0.63 21.25 -40.43
CA ASP A 234 0.72 21.83 -40.55
C ASP A 234 1.45 21.37 -41.83
N GLU A 235 2.72 21.78 -42.02
CA GLU A 235 3.54 21.39 -43.16
C GLU A 235 3.72 19.88 -43.28
N GLU A 236 3.54 19.12 -42.18
CA GLU A 236 3.62 17.65 -42.14
C GLU A 236 2.23 16.98 -42.24
N GLY A 237 1.15 17.76 -42.43
CA GLY A 237 -0.22 17.27 -42.52
C GLY A 237 -0.77 16.77 -41.16
N ARG A 238 -0.39 17.38 -40.06
CA ARG A 238 -0.86 17.06 -38.71
C ARG A 238 -1.95 18.02 -38.25
N LEU A 239 -2.91 17.50 -37.53
CA LEU A 239 -3.94 18.33 -36.91
C LEU A 239 -3.31 19.28 -35.89
N MET A 240 -3.57 20.55 -35.99
CA MET A 240 -3.13 21.58 -35.06
C MET A 240 -4.29 22.13 -34.25
N LEU A 241 -4.07 22.47 -33.01
CA LEU A 241 -5.02 23.27 -32.25
C LEU A 241 -5.00 24.73 -32.77
N PRO A 242 -6.11 25.46 -32.60
CA PRO A 242 -6.16 26.91 -32.89
C PRO A 242 -5.08 27.70 -32.15
N GLU A 243 -4.73 27.23 -30.94
CA GLU A 243 -3.66 27.76 -30.13
C GLU A 243 -2.37 26.90 -30.33
N LYS A 244 -1.28 27.57 -30.67
CA LYS A 244 -0.02 26.93 -31.02
C LYS A 244 0.55 26.10 -29.87
N TYR A 245 0.25 26.46 -28.63
CA TYR A 245 0.69 25.76 -27.41
C TYR A 245 -0.31 25.98 -26.28
N LEU A 246 -0.31 25.08 -25.32
CA LEU A 246 -1.03 25.20 -24.06
C LEU A 246 -0.02 25.61 -22.98
N GLU A 247 -0.30 26.69 -22.28
CA GLU A 247 0.46 27.18 -21.15
C GLU A 247 -0.34 26.93 -19.87
N ASN A 248 0.29 26.25 -18.92
CA ASN A 248 -0.21 26.17 -17.55
C ASN A 248 0.68 27.03 -16.65
N PHE A 249 0.67 28.32 -16.90
CA PHE A 249 1.51 29.30 -16.21
C PHE A 249 0.63 30.33 -15.53
N SER A 250 0.61 30.33 -14.21
CA SER A 250 0.09 31.45 -13.42
C SER A 250 1.15 31.86 -12.40
N GLU A 251 1.23 33.15 -12.09
CA GLU A 251 2.13 33.67 -11.06
C GLU A 251 1.93 32.95 -9.72
N THR A 252 0.72 32.46 -9.45
CA THR A 252 0.37 31.69 -8.26
C THR A 252 1.03 30.31 -8.26
N ASN A 253 1.23 29.68 -9.42
CA ASN A 253 1.87 28.35 -9.51
C ASN A 253 3.39 28.44 -9.38
N LEU A 254 4.01 29.57 -9.69
CA LEU A 254 5.43 29.79 -9.45
C LEU A 254 5.77 29.89 -7.96
N SER A 255 4.86 30.43 -7.15
CA SER A 255 5.10 30.57 -5.72
C SER A 255 5.03 29.24 -4.95
N LEU A 256 4.36 28.21 -5.52
CA LEU A 256 4.28 26.86 -4.97
C LEU A 256 5.52 26.00 -5.28
N ILE A 257 6.35 26.41 -6.25
CA ILE A 257 7.62 25.75 -6.61
C ILE A 257 8.77 26.24 -5.70
N HIS A 258 8.55 27.28 -4.94
CA HIS A 258 9.55 27.92 -4.10
C HIS A 258 9.37 27.72 -2.58
N ILE A 259 8.57 26.72 -2.17
CA ILE A 259 8.43 26.38 -0.74
C ILE A 259 8.98 25.01 -0.47
#